data_676946232e6e8f9b6558e7eaf4ce1fab
#
_entry.id   676946232e6e8f9b6558e7eaf4ce1fab
#
_cell.length_a   1.000
_cell.length_b   1.000
_cell.length_c   1.000
_cell.angle_alpha   90.00
_cell.angle_beta   90.00
_cell.angle_gamma   90.00
#
_symmetry.space_group_name_H-M   'P 1'
#
loop_
_entity.id
_entity.type
_entity.pdbx_description
1 polymer ?
#
loop_
_entity_poly.entity_id
_entity_poly.type
_entity_poly.pdbx_seq_one_letter_code
_entity_poly.pdbx_strand_id
1 'polypeptide(L)'
;YRKEMPEELAVINYTSGTTGYSKGVMLPYRSLWSNIAYCHEMLPVKPGDHIVSMLPMGHVFGMVYDFLYGFSAGAHLYFLTRMPSPKIIAQSFAEIKPRVISCVPLIVEKIIKKDILPKLDNKIGKLLLKVPIVNDKIKAAARQAAMEIFGGNFDEIIIGGAPFNAEVEAFLKQIGFPYTIAYGMTECGPIICSSRWETLKQASCGKATSRMEVKIDSPDPKSIAGEIICKGMNLMLGYYKNPEATSQIIDVNGWLHTGDLATMDSEGYVTVRGRSKNMLLTSSGQNIYPEEIESKFNNMPYVSESLVLLQKDKLVALIYPDFDDAFAHGLSQTDIERMMETNRIELNQQLPSY
;
A
#
# COMPACT_ATOMS: atom_id res chain seq x y z
N TYR A 1 1.25 -14.50 36.30
CA TYR A 1 0.65 -13.84 35.10
C TYR A 1 -0.77 -14.36 34.89
N ARG A 2 -1.73 -13.44 34.75
CA ARG A 2 -3.08 -13.79 34.30
C ARG A 2 -3.01 -14.09 32.79
N LYS A 3 -3.70 -15.15 32.35
CA LYS A 3 -3.84 -15.45 30.93
C LYS A 3 -4.94 -14.53 30.34
N GLU A 4 -4.60 -13.73 29.35
CA GLU A 4 -5.56 -12.89 28.64
C GLU A 4 -6.53 -13.75 27.83
N MET A 5 -7.78 -13.29 27.75
CA MET A 5 -8.79 -13.95 26.93
C MET A 5 -8.79 -13.35 25.51
N PRO A 6 -9.09 -14.15 24.48
CA PRO A 6 -9.06 -13.67 23.09
C PRO A 6 -9.90 -12.42 22.81
N GLU A 7 -11.05 -12.29 23.48
CA GLU A 7 -11.98 -11.16 23.30
C GLU A 7 -11.65 -9.95 24.20
N GLU A 8 -10.65 -10.04 25.08
CA GLU A 8 -10.25 -8.89 25.88
C GLU A 8 -9.59 -7.82 25.01
N LEU A 9 -9.83 -6.56 25.36
CA LEU A 9 -9.20 -5.42 24.70
C LEU A 9 -7.69 -5.45 24.90
N ALA A 10 -6.94 -5.45 23.80
CA ALA A 10 -5.48 -5.41 23.82
C ALA A 10 -4.97 -3.97 23.60
N VAL A 11 -5.51 -3.25 22.61
CA VAL A 11 -5.07 -1.90 22.26
C VAL A 11 -6.22 -1.07 21.68
N ILE A 12 -6.18 0.23 21.91
CA ILE A 12 -7.01 1.22 21.21
C ILE A 12 -6.09 1.99 20.25
N ASN A 13 -6.35 1.86 18.96
CA ASN A 13 -5.60 2.56 17.91
C ASN A 13 -6.50 3.62 17.27
N TYR A 14 -6.02 4.87 17.19
CA TYR A 14 -6.82 5.98 16.66
C TYR A 14 -6.61 6.13 15.15
N THR A 15 -7.72 6.29 14.42
CA THR A 15 -7.70 6.61 12.98
C THR A 15 -8.17 8.04 12.77
N SER A 16 -7.63 8.70 11.74
CA SER A 16 -8.20 9.95 11.22
C SER A 16 -9.51 9.60 10.51
N GLY A 17 -10.65 9.74 11.20
CA GLY A 17 -11.96 9.46 10.61
C GLY A 17 -12.25 10.33 9.39
N THR A 18 -12.81 9.77 8.33
CA THR A 18 -13.32 10.50 7.15
C THR A 18 -14.39 11.54 7.48
N THR A 19 -14.91 11.54 8.71
CA THR A 19 -15.91 12.48 9.25
C THR A 19 -15.29 13.64 10.04
N GLY A 20 -13.96 13.79 10.02
CA GLY A 20 -13.23 14.86 10.73
C GLY A 20 -12.90 14.57 12.20
N TYR A 21 -13.50 13.55 12.82
CA TYR A 21 -13.20 13.16 14.20
C TYR A 21 -12.46 11.82 14.22
N SER A 22 -11.35 11.76 14.95
CA SER A 22 -10.61 10.52 15.17
C SER A 22 -11.45 9.50 15.93
N LYS A 23 -11.43 8.24 15.47
CA LYS A 23 -12.13 7.12 16.11
C LYS A 23 -11.12 6.19 16.78
N GLY A 24 -11.37 5.80 18.01
CA GLY A 24 -10.57 4.82 18.73
C GLY A 24 -11.01 3.40 18.37
N VAL A 25 -10.25 2.70 17.55
CA VAL A 25 -10.48 1.32 17.16
C VAL A 25 -10.05 0.39 18.28
N MET A 26 -10.96 -0.39 18.84
CA MET A 26 -10.70 -1.34 19.91
C MET A 26 -10.28 -2.70 19.34
N LEU A 27 -8.99 -3.01 19.38
CA LEU A 27 -8.47 -4.30 18.90
C LEU A 27 -8.34 -5.29 20.07
N PRO A 28 -8.99 -6.47 19.99
CA PRO A 28 -8.83 -7.53 20.97
C PRO A 28 -7.55 -8.34 20.75
N TYR A 29 -7.13 -9.12 21.76
CA TYR A 29 -5.96 -9.99 21.64
C TYR A 29 -6.07 -10.96 20.47
N ARG A 30 -7.26 -11.51 20.16
CA ARG A 30 -7.46 -12.41 18.99
C ARG A 30 -7.10 -11.75 17.67
N SER A 31 -7.40 -10.44 17.52
CA SER A 31 -7.09 -9.69 16.30
C SER A 31 -5.58 -9.58 16.10
N LEU A 32 -4.86 -9.14 17.12
CA LEU A 32 -3.40 -9.04 17.06
C LEU A 32 -2.75 -10.41 16.85
N TRP A 33 -3.20 -11.42 17.62
CA TRP A 33 -2.69 -12.78 17.48
C TRP A 33 -2.91 -13.34 16.08
N SER A 34 -4.10 -13.17 15.52
CA SER A 34 -4.41 -13.68 14.17
C SER A 34 -3.55 -13.05 13.09
N ASN A 35 -3.30 -11.73 13.19
CA ASN A 35 -2.39 -11.03 12.27
C ASN A 35 -0.95 -11.51 12.41
N ILE A 36 -0.45 -11.66 13.64
CA ILE A 36 0.91 -12.16 13.91
C ILE A 36 1.05 -13.61 13.42
N ALA A 37 0.06 -14.47 13.70
CA ALA A 37 0.06 -15.85 13.22
C ALA A 37 0.09 -15.94 11.70
N TYR A 38 -0.66 -15.05 11.01
CA TYR A 38 -0.59 -14.94 9.55
C TYR A 38 0.82 -14.55 9.07
N CYS A 39 1.46 -13.58 9.74
CA CYS A 39 2.85 -13.24 9.41
C CYS A 39 3.79 -14.44 9.54
N HIS A 40 3.66 -15.24 10.60
CA HIS A 40 4.46 -16.47 10.78
C HIS A 40 4.17 -17.54 9.72
N GLU A 41 2.95 -17.62 9.21
CA GLU A 41 2.59 -18.55 8.14
C GLU A 41 3.19 -18.13 6.79
N MET A 42 3.34 -16.83 6.57
CA MET A 42 3.69 -16.29 5.27
C MET A 42 5.14 -15.83 5.15
N LEU A 43 5.77 -15.39 6.23
CA LEU A 43 7.07 -14.72 6.20
C LEU A 43 8.14 -15.55 6.90
N PRO A 44 9.36 -15.66 6.35
CA PRO A 44 10.37 -16.61 6.80
C PRO A 44 11.34 -16.04 7.84
N VAL A 45 10.90 -15.10 8.68
CA VAL A 45 11.75 -14.52 9.73
C VAL A 45 12.06 -15.56 10.82
N LYS A 46 13.32 -15.66 11.20
CA LYS A 46 13.85 -16.59 12.20
C LYS A 46 14.52 -15.83 13.34
N PRO A 47 14.71 -16.48 14.51
CA PRO A 47 15.48 -15.89 15.60
C PRO A 47 16.87 -15.42 15.13
N GLY A 48 17.20 -14.16 15.46
CA GLY A 48 18.45 -13.52 15.05
C GLY A 48 18.41 -12.82 13.71
N ASP A 49 17.35 -12.97 12.88
CA ASP A 49 17.16 -12.15 11.70
C ASP A 49 16.95 -10.67 12.07
N HIS A 50 17.16 -9.77 11.13
CA HIS A 50 17.04 -8.33 11.32
C HIS A 50 15.76 -7.78 10.71
N ILE A 51 15.10 -6.87 11.40
CA ILE A 51 13.98 -6.07 10.89
C ILE A 51 14.26 -4.60 11.17
N VAL A 52 14.05 -3.74 10.17
CA VAL A 52 14.12 -2.29 10.31
C VAL A 52 12.70 -1.75 10.46
N SER A 53 12.38 -1.25 11.65
CA SER A 53 11.10 -0.61 11.95
C SER A 53 11.18 0.86 11.50
N MET A 54 10.55 1.16 10.38
CA MET A 54 10.49 2.51 9.82
C MET A 54 9.07 3.08 9.77
N LEU A 55 8.07 2.24 9.92
CA LEU A 55 6.68 2.66 10.00
C LEU A 55 6.35 3.19 11.41
N PRO A 56 5.48 4.20 11.53
CA PRO A 56 5.08 4.71 12.85
C PRO A 56 4.46 3.61 13.72
N MET A 57 4.99 3.42 14.94
CA MET A 57 4.48 2.46 15.90
C MET A 57 3.05 2.76 16.38
N GLY A 58 2.62 4.02 16.27
CA GLY A 58 1.22 4.41 16.50
C GLY A 58 0.26 3.96 15.41
N HIS A 59 0.76 3.49 14.28
CA HIS A 59 -0.03 2.91 13.20
C HIS A 59 0.01 1.40 13.29
N VAL A 60 -1.15 0.74 13.23
CA VAL A 60 -1.28 -0.71 13.41
C VAL A 60 -0.42 -1.54 12.44
N PHE A 61 -0.15 -1.04 11.24
CA PHE A 61 0.72 -1.72 10.28
C PHE A 61 2.16 -1.83 10.82
N GLY A 62 2.76 -0.73 11.26
CA GLY A 62 4.10 -0.75 11.88
C GLY A 62 4.11 -1.53 13.19
N MET A 63 3.09 -1.37 14.03
CA MET A 63 2.98 -2.09 15.29
C MET A 63 2.97 -3.61 15.08
N VAL A 64 2.18 -4.11 14.12
CA VAL A 64 2.04 -5.56 13.91
C VAL A 64 3.21 -6.14 13.12
N TYR A 65 3.55 -5.58 11.97
CA TYR A 65 4.56 -6.18 11.10
C TYR A 65 5.98 -5.95 11.57
N ASP A 66 6.32 -4.69 11.92
CA ASP A 66 7.70 -4.39 12.29
C ASP A 66 7.99 -4.81 13.73
N PHE A 67 7.04 -4.59 14.66
CA PHE A 67 7.30 -4.82 16.08
C PHE A 67 6.80 -6.18 16.57
N LEU A 68 5.47 -6.40 16.64
CA LEU A 68 4.92 -7.58 17.31
C LEU A 68 5.32 -8.89 16.62
N TYR A 69 5.26 -8.93 15.28
CA TYR A 69 5.70 -10.08 14.52
C TYR A 69 7.21 -10.30 14.68
N GLY A 70 8.03 -9.28 14.46
CA GLY A 70 9.48 -9.39 14.60
C GLY A 70 9.91 -9.81 16.00
N PHE A 71 9.29 -9.24 17.03
CA PHE A 71 9.54 -9.62 18.43
C PHE A 71 9.16 -11.08 18.67
N SER A 72 7.99 -11.51 18.24
CA SER A 72 7.51 -12.90 18.41
C SER A 72 8.34 -13.91 17.61
N ALA A 73 8.98 -13.50 16.52
CA ALA A 73 9.88 -14.31 15.72
C ALA A 73 11.32 -14.39 16.31
N GLY A 74 11.62 -13.61 17.36
CA GLY A 74 12.96 -13.52 17.94
C GLY A 74 13.96 -12.76 17.07
N ALA A 75 13.48 -11.83 16.23
CA ALA A 75 14.30 -11.00 15.39
C ALA A 75 14.96 -9.84 16.18
N HIS A 76 16.06 -9.32 15.65
CA HIS A 76 16.65 -8.08 16.12
C HIS A 76 15.91 -6.91 15.46
N LEU A 77 15.29 -6.05 16.27
CA LEU A 77 14.50 -4.90 15.80
C LEU A 77 15.34 -3.62 15.87
N TYR A 78 15.47 -2.95 14.74
CA TYR A 78 16.19 -1.67 14.60
C TYR A 78 15.18 -0.57 14.32
N PHE A 79 14.98 0.34 15.27
CA PHE A 79 14.08 1.46 15.13
C PHE A 79 14.77 2.66 14.50
N LEU A 80 14.24 3.17 13.39
CA LEU A 80 14.71 4.41 12.82
C LEU A 80 14.29 5.58 13.69
N THR A 81 15.27 6.29 14.26
CA THR A 81 15.05 7.47 15.12
C THR A 81 14.93 8.78 14.34
N ARG A 82 15.18 8.74 13.03
CA ARG A 82 15.08 9.88 12.11
C ARG A 82 13.89 9.68 11.17
N MET A 83 13.35 10.80 10.66
CA MET A 83 12.31 10.77 9.63
C MET A 83 12.78 9.90 8.45
N PRO A 84 12.00 8.88 8.05
CA PRO A 84 12.38 8.00 6.95
C PRO A 84 12.44 8.78 5.62
N SER A 85 13.65 9.07 5.14
CA SER A 85 13.87 9.55 3.77
C SER A 85 14.49 8.44 2.93
N PRO A 86 14.36 8.43 1.59
CA PRO A 86 14.96 7.40 0.73
C PRO A 86 16.44 7.16 1.03
N LYS A 87 17.21 8.23 1.28
CA LYS A 87 18.63 8.14 1.61
C LYS A 87 18.88 7.44 2.96
N ILE A 88 18.15 7.81 4.01
CA ILE A 88 18.27 7.20 5.34
C ILE A 88 17.87 5.73 5.29
N ILE A 89 16.79 5.42 4.59
CA ILE A 89 16.30 4.05 4.41
C ILE A 89 17.34 3.19 3.69
N ALA A 90 17.85 3.64 2.53
CA ALA A 90 18.85 2.91 1.76
C ALA A 90 20.13 2.68 2.58
N GLN A 91 20.58 3.68 3.33
CA GLN A 91 21.74 3.54 4.22
C GLN A 91 21.49 2.51 5.33
N SER A 92 20.33 2.57 5.98
CA SER A 92 19.96 1.62 7.05
C SER A 92 19.83 0.20 6.52
N PHE A 93 19.26 0.01 5.34
CA PHE A 93 19.13 -1.30 4.72
C PHE A 93 20.47 -1.89 4.30
N ALA A 94 21.39 -1.07 3.77
CA ALA A 94 22.74 -1.52 3.43
C ALA A 94 23.53 -1.97 4.66
N GLU A 95 23.35 -1.30 5.80
CA GLU A 95 24.03 -1.59 7.06
C GLU A 95 23.41 -2.80 7.78
N ILE A 96 22.08 -2.81 7.92
CA ILE A 96 21.33 -3.76 8.77
C ILE A 96 21.00 -5.03 8.01
N LYS A 97 20.71 -4.93 6.70
CA LYS A 97 20.31 -6.03 5.81
C LYS A 97 19.06 -6.77 6.34
N PRO A 98 17.90 -6.11 6.39
CA PRO A 98 16.69 -6.69 6.96
C PRO A 98 16.23 -7.92 6.19
N ARG A 99 15.61 -8.87 6.91
CA ARG A 99 15.07 -10.11 6.33
C ARG A 99 13.74 -9.92 5.63
N VAL A 100 12.89 -9.07 6.18
CA VAL A 100 11.59 -8.65 5.64
C VAL A 100 11.49 -7.14 5.78
N ILE A 101 10.88 -6.48 4.81
CA ILE A 101 10.74 -5.04 4.78
C ILE A 101 9.25 -4.69 4.67
N SER A 102 8.74 -3.89 5.60
CA SER A 102 7.39 -3.33 5.55
C SER A 102 7.45 -1.86 5.18
N CYS A 103 6.77 -1.43 4.14
CA CYS A 103 6.83 -0.04 3.72
C CYS A 103 5.55 0.45 3.03
N VAL A 104 5.44 1.77 2.89
CA VAL A 104 4.40 2.42 2.09
C VAL A 104 4.82 2.52 0.61
N PRO A 105 3.85 2.52 -0.33
CA PRO A 105 4.11 2.57 -1.77
C PRO A 105 5.12 3.63 -2.19
N LEU A 106 4.93 4.86 -1.73
CA LEU A 106 5.74 6.03 -2.13
C LEU A 106 7.25 5.84 -1.93
N ILE A 107 7.65 5.09 -0.91
CA ILE A 107 9.08 4.81 -0.64
C ILE A 107 9.65 3.95 -1.76
N VAL A 108 8.99 2.83 -2.09
CA VAL A 108 9.43 1.93 -3.15
C VAL A 108 9.43 2.64 -4.50
N GLU A 109 8.36 3.37 -4.79
CA GLU A 109 8.19 4.12 -6.03
C GLU A 109 9.30 5.15 -6.25
N LYS A 110 9.62 5.96 -5.22
CA LYS A 110 10.71 6.95 -5.29
C LYS A 110 12.06 6.27 -5.49
N ILE A 111 12.36 5.20 -4.77
CA ILE A 111 13.63 4.45 -4.93
C ILE A 111 13.73 3.87 -6.35
N ILE A 112 12.68 3.20 -6.83
CA ILE A 112 12.70 2.62 -8.17
C ILE A 112 12.88 3.70 -9.25
N LYS A 113 12.13 4.80 -9.17
CA LYS A 113 12.15 5.87 -10.19
C LYS A 113 13.42 6.72 -10.15
N LYS A 114 13.94 7.05 -8.95
CA LYS A 114 15.13 7.93 -8.82
C LYS A 114 16.46 7.18 -8.88
N ASP A 115 16.51 5.97 -8.33
CA ASP A 115 17.79 5.27 -8.12
C ASP A 115 18.01 4.07 -9.04
N ILE A 116 16.94 3.45 -9.58
CA ILE A 116 17.06 2.23 -10.39
C ILE A 116 16.85 2.53 -11.87
N LEU A 117 15.69 3.08 -12.23
CA LEU A 117 15.35 3.33 -13.64
C LEU A 117 16.36 4.22 -14.39
N PRO A 118 16.96 5.29 -13.79
CA PRO A 118 17.96 6.09 -14.46
C PRO A 118 19.31 5.38 -14.67
N LYS A 119 19.66 4.42 -13.80
CA LYS A 119 20.90 3.63 -13.92
C LYS A 119 20.83 2.54 -14.98
N LEU A 120 19.63 2.07 -15.27
CA LEU A 120 19.37 1.24 -16.43
C LEU A 120 19.37 2.18 -17.63
N ASP A 121 20.51 2.22 -18.39
CA ASP A 121 20.70 3.06 -19.57
C ASP A 121 19.40 3.54 -20.20
N ASN A 122 19.25 4.83 -20.49
CA ASN A 122 17.97 5.49 -20.88
C ASN A 122 17.18 4.76 -21.99
N LYS A 123 17.86 3.96 -22.83
CA LYS A 123 17.25 3.09 -23.83
C LYS A 123 16.74 1.78 -23.23
N ILE A 124 17.47 1.19 -22.30
CA ILE A 124 17.17 -0.09 -21.66
C ILE A 124 16.05 0.08 -20.62
N GLY A 125 16.09 1.15 -19.81
CA GLY A 125 15.03 1.46 -18.84
C GLY A 125 13.67 1.69 -19.50
N LYS A 126 13.64 2.47 -20.60
CA LYS A 126 12.43 2.68 -21.40
C LYS A 126 11.96 1.42 -22.13
N LEU A 127 12.89 0.54 -22.51
CA LEU A 127 12.59 -0.74 -23.15
C LEU A 127 11.99 -1.73 -22.12
N LEU A 128 12.54 -1.78 -20.90
CA LEU A 128 12.02 -2.60 -19.80
C LEU A 128 10.59 -2.23 -19.41
N LEU A 129 10.22 -0.96 -19.52
CA LEU A 129 8.86 -0.49 -19.24
C LEU A 129 7.87 -0.75 -20.38
N LYS A 130 8.34 -0.90 -21.63
CA LYS A 130 7.46 -0.91 -22.82
C LYS A 130 7.44 -2.24 -23.59
N VAL A 131 8.41 -3.13 -23.37
CA VAL A 131 8.54 -4.35 -24.19
C VAL A 131 8.53 -5.61 -23.33
N PRO A 132 7.56 -6.52 -23.49
CA PRO A 132 7.46 -7.74 -22.69
C PRO A 132 8.60 -8.76 -22.94
N ILE A 133 9.37 -8.58 -24.02
CA ILE A 133 10.48 -9.50 -24.38
C ILE A 133 11.81 -8.79 -24.14
N VAL A 134 12.26 -8.76 -22.91
CA VAL A 134 13.62 -8.29 -22.55
C VAL A 134 14.47 -9.49 -22.19
N ASN A 135 15.74 -9.47 -22.63
CA ASN A 135 16.71 -10.52 -22.35
C ASN A 135 16.83 -10.80 -20.84
N ASP A 136 16.77 -12.06 -20.43
CA ASP A 136 16.79 -12.50 -19.03
C ASP A 136 18.04 -12.01 -18.27
N LYS A 137 19.17 -11.79 -18.95
CA LYS A 137 20.37 -11.20 -18.35
C LYS A 137 20.15 -9.76 -17.90
N ILE A 138 19.40 -8.97 -18.68
CA ILE A 138 19.08 -7.57 -18.34
C ILE A 138 18.10 -7.53 -17.17
N LYS A 139 17.10 -8.41 -17.16
CA LYS A 139 16.16 -8.55 -16.03
C LYS A 139 16.89 -8.94 -14.75
N ALA A 140 17.80 -9.90 -14.83
CA ALA A 140 18.60 -10.35 -13.70
C ALA A 140 19.50 -9.22 -13.14
N ALA A 141 20.16 -8.46 -14.01
CA ALA A 141 20.97 -7.31 -13.61
C ALA A 141 20.13 -6.20 -12.96
N ALA A 142 18.94 -5.90 -13.51
CA ALA A 142 18.01 -4.93 -12.95
C ALA A 142 17.47 -5.41 -11.59
N ARG A 143 17.11 -6.70 -11.47
CA ARG A 143 16.72 -7.30 -10.19
C ARG A 143 17.82 -7.18 -9.15
N GLN A 144 19.07 -7.55 -9.52
CA GLN A 144 20.21 -7.48 -8.62
C GLN A 144 20.44 -6.05 -8.12
N ALA A 145 20.44 -5.05 -9.01
CA ALA A 145 20.59 -3.66 -8.66
C ALA A 145 19.46 -3.17 -7.72
N ALA A 146 18.23 -3.60 -7.97
CA ALA A 146 17.10 -3.30 -7.09
C ALA A 146 17.27 -3.96 -5.71
N MET A 147 17.63 -5.25 -5.67
CA MET A 147 17.86 -5.98 -4.42
C MET A 147 18.95 -5.30 -3.57
N GLU A 148 20.05 -4.85 -4.18
CA GLU A 148 21.16 -4.22 -3.46
C GLU A 148 20.78 -2.93 -2.75
N ILE A 149 19.92 -2.09 -3.35
CA ILE A 149 19.45 -0.84 -2.74
C ILE A 149 18.62 -1.14 -1.48
N PHE A 150 17.87 -2.24 -1.48
CA PHE A 150 17.09 -2.70 -0.33
C PHE A 150 17.90 -3.62 0.63
N GLY A 151 19.24 -3.61 0.57
CA GLY A 151 20.13 -4.34 1.48
C GLY A 151 20.53 -5.74 1.02
N GLY A 152 20.01 -6.23 -0.09
CA GLY A 152 20.46 -7.45 -0.79
C GLY A 152 20.13 -8.78 -0.12
N ASN A 153 19.56 -8.79 1.09
CA ASN A 153 19.36 -10.01 1.87
C ASN A 153 17.90 -10.28 2.28
N PHE A 154 16.96 -9.47 1.82
CA PHE A 154 15.56 -9.64 2.18
C PHE A 154 14.88 -10.73 1.34
N ASP A 155 13.88 -11.35 1.93
CA ASP A 155 13.03 -12.36 1.29
C ASP A 155 11.87 -11.70 0.53
N GLU A 156 11.27 -10.68 1.13
CA GLU A 156 10.08 -10.02 0.59
C GLU A 156 9.93 -8.59 1.11
N ILE A 157 9.42 -7.70 0.25
CA ILE A 157 8.96 -6.36 0.64
C ILE A 157 7.42 -6.37 0.68
N ILE A 158 6.85 -6.00 1.83
CA ILE A 158 5.41 -5.88 2.02
C ILE A 158 5.02 -4.41 1.86
N ILE A 159 4.23 -4.13 0.85
CA ILE A 159 3.78 -2.78 0.49
C ILE A 159 2.31 -2.64 0.88
N GLY A 160 1.99 -1.66 1.71
CA GLY A 160 0.61 -1.46 2.16
C GLY A 160 0.30 -0.02 2.55
N GLY A 161 -0.98 0.26 2.81
CA GLY A 161 -1.46 1.53 3.33
C GLY A 161 -1.89 2.57 2.29
N ALA A 162 -1.58 2.37 1.01
CA ALA A 162 -2.02 3.23 -0.10
C ALA A 162 -1.99 2.45 -1.43
N PRO A 163 -2.63 2.95 -2.51
CA PRO A 163 -2.49 2.38 -3.85
C PRO A 163 -1.04 2.37 -4.32
N PHE A 164 -0.64 1.33 -5.04
CA PHE A 164 0.70 1.19 -5.61
C PHE A 164 0.71 1.54 -7.09
N ASN A 165 1.73 2.26 -7.54
CA ASN A 165 1.83 2.70 -8.94
C ASN A 165 1.94 1.51 -9.89
N ALA A 166 1.01 1.41 -10.85
CA ALA A 166 0.91 0.29 -11.77
C ALA A 166 2.14 0.12 -12.68
N GLU A 167 2.83 1.20 -13.07
CA GLU A 167 4.03 1.12 -13.90
C GLU A 167 5.22 0.57 -13.11
N VAL A 168 5.37 1.03 -11.85
CA VAL A 168 6.40 0.52 -10.95
C VAL A 168 6.13 -0.95 -10.62
N GLU A 169 4.87 -1.30 -10.36
CA GLU A 169 4.48 -2.68 -10.14
C GLU A 169 4.79 -3.57 -11.35
N ALA A 170 4.43 -3.14 -12.55
CA ALA A 170 4.73 -3.86 -13.79
C ALA A 170 6.24 -4.08 -13.98
N PHE A 171 7.05 -3.06 -13.70
CA PHE A 171 8.51 -3.16 -13.72
C PHE A 171 9.02 -4.19 -12.70
N LEU A 172 8.61 -4.10 -11.44
CA LEU A 172 9.03 -5.05 -10.39
C LEU A 172 8.64 -6.48 -10.74
N LYS A 173 7.43 -6.69 -11.26
CA LYS A 173 6.95 -8.02 -11.71
C LYS A 173 7.81 -8.54 -12.86
N GLN A 174 8.13 -7.67 -13.83
CA GLN A 174 8.92 -8.04 -15.01
C GLN A 174 10.34 -8.50 -14.66
N ILE A 175 10.99 -7.87 -13.68
CA ILE A 175 12.32 -8.25 -13.20
C ILE A 175 12.29 -9.38 -12.15
N GLY A 176 11.12 -9.83 -11.73
CA GLY A 176 10.96 -10.86 -10.70
C GLY A 176 11.40 -10.40 -9.32
N PHE A 177 11.21 -9.13 -8.99
CA PHE A 177 11.53 -8.57 -7.67
C PHE A 177 10.55 -9.08 -6.61
N PRO A 178 11.02 -9.47 -5.39
CA PRO A 178 10.16 -10.07 -4.38
C PRO A 178 9.38 -8.99 -3.61
N TYR A 179 8.18 -8.67 -4.08
CA TYR A 179 7.26 -7.75 -3.41
C TYR A 179 5.87 -8.36 -3.27
N THR A 180 5.16 -7.96 -2.24
CA THR A 180 3.72 -8.20 -2.11
C THR A 180 2.99 -6.90 -1.81
N ILE A 181 1.71 -6.85 -2.19
CA ILE A 181 0.80 -5.78 -1.84
C ILE A 181 -0.17 -6.33 -0.80
N ALA A 182 -0.23 -5.68 0.36
CA ALA A 182 -1.16 -6.02 1.43
C ALA A 182 -2.26 -4.97 1.53
N TYR A 183 -3.51 -5.43 1.61
CA TYR A 183 -4.68 -4.59 1.84
C TYR A 183 -5.23 -4.83 3.23
N GLY A 184 -5.59 -3.73 3.88
CA GLY A 184 -6.20 -3.79 5.19
C GLY A 184 -6.56 -2.42 5.74
N MET A 185 -7.07 -2.42 6.96
CA MET A 185 -7.48 -1.22 7.68
C MET A 185 -7.30 -1.43 9.17
N THR A 186 -7.26 -0.34 9.94
CA THR A 186 -7.03 -0.40 11.39
C THR A 186 -8.06 -1.28 12.10
N GLU A 187 -9.30 -1.25 11.63
CA GLU A 187 -10.43 -2.03 12.15
C GLU A 187 -10.25 -3.56 11.98
N CYS A 188 -9.22 -3.98 11.23
CA CYS A 188 -8.85 -5.41 11.01
C CYS A 188 -7.46 -5.77 11.53
N GLY A 189 -6.83 -4.91 12.29
CA GLY A 189 -5.62 -5.11 13.04
C GLY A 189 -4.29 -5.52 12.38
N PRO A 190 -3.88 -5.18 11.12
CA PRO A 190 -4.61 -4.47 10.06
C PRO A 190 -5.08 -5.33 8.88
N ILE A 191 -4.62 -6.59 8.68
CA ILE A 191 -4.61 -7.30 7.40
C ILE A 191 -5.97 -7.90 7.05
N ILE A 192 -6.41 -7.68 5.81
CA ILE A 192 -7.58 -8.32 5.20
C ILE A 192 -7.16 -9.25 4.06
N CYS A 193 -6.40 -8.73 3.09
CA CYS A 193 -5.91 -9.48 1.94
C CYS A 193 -4.40 -9.35 1.79
N SER A 194 -3.74 -10.44 1.43
CA SER A 194 -2.34 -10.51 1.05
C SER A 194 -2.06 -11.85 0.35
N SER A 195 -0.89 -11.98 -0.25
CA SER A 195 -0.35 -13.24 -0.78
C SER A 195 1.16 -13.15 -0.79
N ARG A 196 1.85 -14.29 -0.76
CA ARG A 196 3.30 -14.32 -0.99
C ARG A 196 3.64 -13.78 -2.38
N TRP A 197 4.79 -13.14 -2.53
CA TRP A 197 5.26 -12.54 -3.77
C TRP A 197 5.29 -13.52 -4.96
N GLU A 198 5.57 -14.82 -4.71
CA GLU A 198 5.61 -15.85 -5.75
C GLU A 198 4.24 -16.06 -6.39
N THR A 199 3.17 -15.91 -5.61
CA THR A 199 1.79 -16.17 -6.05
C THR A 199 0.99 -14.89 -6.28
N LEU A 200 1.52 -13.72 -5.93
CA LEU A 200 0.82 -12.45 -6.12
C LEU A 200 0.55 -12.19 -7.61
N LYS A 201 -0.70 -11.93 -7.94
CA LYS A 201 -1.10 -11.43 -9.27
C LYS A 201 -0.91 -9.93 -9.33
N GLN A 202 -0.42 -9.45 -10.47
CA GLN A 202 -0.29 -8.02 -10.73
C GLN A 202 -1.65 -7.30 -10.59
N ALA A 203 -1.62 -6.07 -10.10
CA ALA A 203 -2.78 -5.22 -9.80
C ALA A 203 -3.72 -5.80 -8.72
N SER A 204 -3.32 -6.83 -7.98
CA SER A 204 -4.10 -7.35 -6.87
C SER A 204 -3.40 -7.14 -5.53
N CYS A 205 -4.18 -7.11 -4.46
CA CYS A 205 -3.67 -7.17 -3.10
C CYS A 205 -3.70 -8.60 -2.51
N GLY A 206 -3.67 -9.63 -3.37
CA GLY A 206 -3.72 -11.01 -2.94
C GLY A 206 -5.13 -11.51 -2.62
N LYS A 207 -5.18 -12.55 -1.80
CA LYS A 207 -6.41 -13.23 -1.36
C LYS A 207 -6.72 -12.92 0.11
N ALA A 208 -7.92 -13.27 0.55
CA ALA A 208 -8.25 -13.23 1.98
C ALA A 208 -7.18 -13.96 2.80
N THR A 209 -6.74 -13.33 3.89
CA THR A 209 -5.77 -13.94 4.80
C THR A 209 -6.40 -15.11 5.56
N SER A 210 -5.58 -16.02 6.09
CA SER A 210 -6.08 -17.10 6.94
C SER A 210 -6.90 -16.53 8.11
N ARG A 211 -8.00 -17.20 8.47
CA ARG A 211 -8.94 -16.78 9.51
C ARG A 211 -9.79 -15.54 9.16
N MET A 212 -9.81 -15.12 7.88
CA MET A 212 -10.68 -14.08 7.36
C MET A 212 -11.52 -14.62 6.20
N GLU A 213 -12.75 -14.15 6.11
CA GLU A 213 -13.62 -14.27 4.95
C GLU A 213 -13.76 -12.90 4.29
N VAL A 214 -13.69 -12.86 2.97
CA VAL A 214 -13.81 -11.63 2.17
C VAL A 214 -14.81 -11.87 1.05
N LYS A 215 -15.69 -10.91 0.85
CA LYS A 215 -16.64 -10.88 -0.27
C LYS A 215 -16.65 -9.50 -0.90
N ILE A 216 -17.02 -9.45 -2.15
CA ILE A 216 -17.33 -8.21 -2.85
C ILE A 216 -18.85 -8.14 -2.97
N ASP A 217 -19.45 -7.11 -2.37
CA ASP A 217 -20.89 -6.86 -2.47
C ASP A 217 -21.23 -6.29 -3.84
N SER A 218 -21.39 -7.19 -4.80
CA SER A 218 -21.61 -6.90 -6.21
C SER A 218 -22.43 -8.01 -6.86
N PRO A 219 -23.30 -7.70 -7.83
CA PRO A 219 -24.00 -8.70 -8.61
C PRO A 219 -23.07 -9.56 -9.48
N ASP A 220 -21.93 -9.05 -9.88
CA ASP A 220 -20.85 -9.78 -10.54
C ASP A 220 -19.48 -9.28 -10.04
N PRO A 221 -18.93 -9.90 -8.97
CA PRO A 221 -17.67 -9.48 -8.38
C PRO A 221 -16.46 -9.48 -9.33
N LYS A 222 -16.53 -10.18 -10.45
CA LYS A 222 -15.42 -10.26 -11.42
C LYS A 222 -15.31 -9.02 -12.29
N SER A 223 -16.45 -8.45 -12.69
CA SER A 223 -16.49 -7.36 -13.69
C SER A 223 -17.04 -6.05 -13.13
N ILE A 224 -17.88 -6.12 -12.08
CA ILE A 224 -18.52 -4.96 -11.46
C ILE A 224 -17.93 -4.75 -10.08
N ALA A 225 -17.29 -3.61 -9.88
CA ALA A 225 -16.74 -3.27 -8.56
C ALA A 225 -17.90 -3.12 -7.53
N GLY A 226 -17.70 -3.70 -6.36
CA GLY A 226 -18.58 -3.58 -5.22
C GLY A 226 -17.80 -3.38 -3.94
N GLU A 227 -18.50 -3.14 -2.84
CA GLU A 227 -17.85 -2.93 -1.55
C GLU A 227 -17.16 -4.21 -1.06
N ILE A 228 -15.94 -4.07 -0.55
CA ILE A 228 -15.27 -5.14 0.18
C ILE A 228 -15.96 -5.28 1.54
N ILE A 229 -16.52 -6.45 1.81
CA ILE A 229 -17.00 -6.81 3.13
C ILE A 229 -16.18 -7.98 3.68
N CYS A 230 -15.85 -7.94 4.95
CA CYS A 230 -15.00 -8.96 5.56
C CYS A 230 -15.49 -9.38 6.94
N LYS A 231 -15.16 -10.63 7.31
CA LYS A 231 -15.49 -11.22 8.60
C LYS A 231 -14.37 -12.14 9.05
N GLY A 232 -14.10 -12.22 10.35
CA GLY A 232 -13.10 -13.15 10.88
C GLY A 232 -12.42 -12.67 12.14
N MET A 233 -11.32 -13.35 12.48
CA MET A 233 -10.62 -13.12 13.76
C MET A 233 -9.90 -11.77 13.83
N ASN A 234 -9.60 -11.15 12.70
CA ASN A 234 -8.86 -9.89 12.65
C ASN A 234 -9.73 -8.68 13.06
N LEU A 235 -11.06 -8.83 13.10
CA LEU A 235 -11.97 -7.71 13.33
C LEU A 235 -11.83 -7.12 14.74
N MET A 236 -11.97 -5.80 14.81
CA MET A 236 -12.09 -5.05 16.05
C MET A 236 -13.32 -5.45 16.89
N LEU A 237 -13.38 -5.02 18.14
CA LEU A 237 -14.56 -5.08 18.99
C LEU A 237 -15.60 -3.98 18.63
N GLY A 238 -15.12 -2.89 18.03
CA GLY A 238 -15.87 -1.69 17.72
C GLY A 238 -15.09 -0.43 18.01
N TYR A 239 -15.74 0.71 17.87
CA TYR A 239 -15.14 2.01 18.20
C TYR A 239 -15.37 2.37 19.68
N TYR A 240 -14.31 2.81 20.34
CA TYR A 240 -14.34 3.19 21.75
C TYR A 240 -15.35 4.29 22.02
N LYS A 241 -16.29 4.04 22.92
CA LYS A 241 -17.42 4.93 23.28
C LYS A 241 -18.23 5.44 22.08
N ASN A 242 -18.28 4.67 20.98
CA ASN A 242 -19.05 5.05 19.80
C ASN A 242 -19.79 3.85 19.19
N PRO A 243 -20.83 3.32 19.85
CA PRO A 243 -21.58 2.17 19.37
C PRO A 243 -22.34 2.47 18.08
N GLU A 244 -22.76 3.72 17.86
CA GLU A 244 -23.44 4.14 16.64
C GLU A 244 -22.53 4.00 15.43
N ALA A 245 -21.31 4.53 15.45
CA ALA A 245 -20.35 4.36 14.38
C ALA A 245 -19.96 2.88 14.18
N THR A 246 -19.97 2.08 15.25
CA THR A 246 -19.71 0.64 15.16
C THR A 246 -20.81 -0.07 14.38
N SER A 247 -22.08 0.19 14.70
CA SER A 247 -23.22 -0.43 14.02
C SER A 247 -23.38 0.02 12.55
N GLN A 248 -22.79 1.15 12.17
CA GLN A 248 -22.76 1.61 10.77
C GLN A 248 -21.79 0.82 9.89
N ILE A 249 -20.77 0.16 10.47
CA ILE A 249 -19.76 -0.55 9.68
C ILE A 249 -19.69 -2.06 9.97
N ILE A 250 -20.24 -2.53 11.10
CA ILE A 250 -20.38 -3.96 11.39
C ILE A 250 -21.87 -4.28 11.41
N ASP A 251 -22.29 -5.10 10.46
CA ASP A 251 -23.70 -5.50 10.32
C ASP A 251 -24.13 -6.52 11.39
N VAL A 252 -25.42 -6.83 11.43
CA VAL A 252 -26.02 -7.78 12.38
C VAL A 252 -25.50 -9.22 12.21
N ASN A 253 -24.92 -9.55 11.07
CA ASN A 253 -24.32 -10.86 10.77
C ASN A 253 -22.81 -10.89 11.07
N GLY A 254 -22.24 -9.78 11.56
CA GLY A 254 -20.82 -9.63 11.89
C GLY A 254 -19.92 -9.39 10.68
N TRP A 255 -20.45 -8.94 9.55
CA TRP A 255 -19.65 -8.48 8.42
C TRP A 255 -19.26 -7.01 8.62
N LEU A 256 -17.99 -6.73 8.44
CA LEU A 256 -17.45 -5.37 8.44
C LEU A 256 -17.47 -4.82 7.00
N HIS A 257 -18.10 -3.67 6.84
CA HIS A 257 -18.18 -2.88 5.62
C HIS A 257 -16.99 -1.92 5.58
N THR A 258 -16.08 -2.13 4.62
CA THR A 258 -14.80 -1.38 4.60
C THR A 258 -14.95 0.02 4.02
N GLY A 259 -15.97 0.25 3.21
CA GLY A 259 -16.12 1.47 2.40
C GLY A 259 -15.17 1.53 1.20
N ASP A 260 -14.40 0.46 0.93
CA ASP A 260 -13.51 0.35 -0.22
C ASP A 260 -14.16 -0.52 -1.30
N LEU A 261 -14.03 -0.11 -2.56
CA LEU A 261 -14.57 -0.81 -3.72
C LEU A 261 -13.50 -1.67 -4.38
N ALA A 262 -13.87 -2.87 -4.80
CA ALA A 262 -12.97 -3.81 -5.45
C ALA A 262 -13.69 -4.75 -6.41
N THR A 263 -12.89 -5.46 -7.21
CA THR A 263 -13.28 -6.66 -7.94
C THR A 263 -12.54 -7.86 -7.38
N MET A 264 -13.10 -9.08 -7.57
CA MET A 264 -12.47 -10.34 -7.16
C MET A 264 -12.54 -11.34 -8.30
N ASP A 265 -11.40 -11.91 -8.68
CA ASP A 265 -11.36 -12.93 -9.72
C ASP A 265 -11.85 -14.31 -9.22
N SER A 266 -11.97 -15.29 -10.15
CA SER A 266 -12.42 -16.65 -9.83
C SER A 266 -11.50 -17.43 -8.90
N GLU A 267 -10.27 -16.99 -8.71
CA GLU A 267 -9.29 -17.58 -7.81
C GLU A 267 -9.26 -16.89 -6.43
N GLY A 268 -10.06 -15.82 -6.25
CA GLY A 268 -10.16 -15.05 -5.00
C GLY A 268 -9.14 -13.92 -4.85
N TYR A 269 -8.45 -13.51 -5.92
CA TYR A 269 -7.59 -12.33 -5.87
C TYR A 269 -8.41 -11.06 -5.94
N VAL A 270 -8.17 -10.16 -4.99
CA VAL A 270 -8.88 -8.90 -4.83
C VAL A 270 -8.09 -7.77 -5.49
N THR A 271 -8.76 -6.98 -6.32
CA THR A 271 -8.22 -5.74 -6.93
C THR A 271 -9.00 -4.55 -6.40
N VAL A 272 -8.37 -3.76 -5.53
CA VAL A 272 -8.97 -2.53 -4.97
C VAL A 272 -9.03 -1.46 -6.06
N ARG A 273 -10.18 -0.74 -6.12
CA ARG A 273 -10.43 0.33 -7.10
C ARG A 273 -10.36 1.72 -6.48
N GLY A 274 -10.84 1.87 -5.25
CA GLY A 274 -10.87 3.13 -4.54
C GLY A 274 -11.92 3.13 -3.44
N ARG A 275 -12.16 4.30 -2.84
CA ARG A 275 -13.16 4.43 -1.77
C ARG A 275 -14.53 4.79 -2.32
N SER A 276 -15.57 4.15 -1.80
CA SER A 276 -16.97 4.41 -2.23
C SER A 276 -17.37 5.87 -2.02
N LYS A 277 -16.93 6.49 -0.93
CA LYS A 277 -17.21 7.91 -0.61
C LYS A 277 -16.46 8.90 -1.50
N ASN A 278 -15.35 8.49 -2.09
CA ASN A 278 -14.52 9.32 -2.96
C ASN A 278 -14.85 9.12 -4.43
N MET A 279 -15.58 8.05 -4.77
CA MET A 279 -15.98 7.77 -6.14
C MET A 279 -16.76 8.95 -6.70
N LEU A 280 -16.32 9.46 -7.84
CA LEU A 280 -16.95 10.55 -8.56
C LEU A 280 -17.85 9.97 -9.65
N LEU A 281 -19.11 10.42 -9.69
CA LEU A 281 -20.06 10.06 -10.74
C LEU A 281 -20.10 11.22 -11.76
N THR A 282 -19.73 10.94 -13.00
CA THR A 282 -19.86 11.92 -14.08
C THR A 282 -21.31 12.07 -14.52
N SER A 283 -21.60 13.19 -15.22
CA SER A 283 -22.91 13.40 -15.85
C SER A 283 -23.26 12.34 -16.92
N SER A 284 -22.26 11.62 -17.45
CA SER A 284 -22.43 10.48 -18.36
C SER A 284 -22.72 9.15 -17.64
N GLY A 285 -22.76 9.13 -16.30
CA GLY A 285 -22.99 7.93 -15.50
C GLY A 285 -21.76 7.03 -15.31
N GLN A 286 -20.56 7.53 -15.62
CA GLN A 286 -19.32 6.78 -15.41
C GLN A 286 -18.81 6.97 -13.99
N ASN A 287 -18.37 5.88 -13.36
CA ASN A 287 -17.68 5.90 -12.08
C ASN A 287 -16.20 6.22 -12.31
N ILE A 288 -15.70 7.25 -11.64
CA ILE A 288 -14.29 7.62 -11.61
C ILE A 288 -13.77 7.39 -10.19
N TYR A 289 -12.61 6.76 -10.10
CA TYR A 289 -11.89 6.53 -8.86
C TYR A 289 -10.72 7.52 -8.77
N PRO A 290 -10.84 8.61 -7.97
CA PRO A 290 -9.81 9.64 -7.89
C PRO A 290 -8.44 9.10 -7.56
N GLU A 291 -8.38 8.10 -6.67
CA GLU A 291 -7.14 7.49 -6.20
C GLU A 291 -6.32 6.84 -7.34
N GLU A 292 -6.97 6.32 -8.38
CA GLU A 292 -6.29 5.77 -9.57
C GLU A 292 -5.59 6.87 -10.37
N ILE A 293 -6.21 8.05 -10.45
CA ILE A 293 -5.67 9.22 -11.15
C ILE A 293 -4.56 9.88 -10.31
N GLU A 294 -4.81 10.07 -9.02
CA GLU A 294 -3.87 10.63 -8.05
C GLU A 294 -2.59 9.79 -7.97
N SER A 295 -2.72 8.47 -7.95
CA SER A 295 -1.57 7.56 -7.97
C SER A 295 -0.68 7.75 -9.19
N LYS A 296 -1.25 8.02 -10.37
CA LYS A 296 -0.49 8.36 -11.57
C LYS A 296 0.16 9.73 -11.46
N PHE A 297 -0.61 10.73 -11.00
CA PHE A 297 -0.14 12.11 -10.87
C PHE A 297 1.01 12.25 -9.87
N ASN A 298 0.88 11.64 -8.68
CA ASN A 298 1.88 11.66 -7.62
C ASN A 298 3.21 11.01 -8.04
N ASN A 299 3.20 10.26 -9.14
CA ASN A 299 4.38 9.64 -9.72
C ASN A 299 5.01 10.45 -10.87
N MET A 300 4.45 11.62 -11.21
CA MET A 300 5.02 12.50 -12.24
C MET A 300 6.14 13.39 -11.67
N PRO A 301 7.02 13.95 -12.55
CA PRO A 301 8.13 14.78 -12.11
C PRO A 301 7.68 15.94 -11.21
N TYR A 302 8.36 16.11 -10.08
CA TYR A 302 8.16 17.19 -9.11
C TYR A 302 6.74 17.30 -8.55
N VAL A 303 5.97 16.22 -8.51
CA VAL A 303 4.70 16.15 -7.80
C VAL A 303 4.93 15.50 -6.44
N SER A 304 4.56 16.20 -5.36
CA SER A 304 4.58 15.66 -3.99
C SER A 304 3.26 14.99 -3.66
N GLU A 305 2.16 15.66 -3.94
CA GLU A 305 0.80 15.21 -3.63
C GLU A 305 -0.19 15.76 -4.66
N SER A 306 -1.28 15.02 -4.91
CA SER A 306 -2.41 15.51 -5.70
C SER A 306 -3.74 15.08 -5.09
N LEU A 307 -4.77 15.86 -5.35
CA LEU A 307 -6.16 15.59 -4.99
C LEU A 307 -7.04 15.80 -6.23
N VAL A 308 -7.77 14.76 -6.64
CA VAL A 308 -8.69 14.79 -7.78
C VAL A 308 -10.12 14.94 -7.30
N LEU A 309 -10.83 15.92 -7.85
CA LEU A 309 -12.22 16.21 -7.50
C LEU A 309 -13.04 16.59 -8.74
N LEU A 310 -14.35 16.53 -8.59
CA LEU A 310 -15.28 16.98 -9.63
C LEU A 310 -15.74 18.41 -9.31
N GLN A 311 -15.47 19.34 -10.23
CA GLN A 311 -15.93 20.72 -10.10
C GLN A 311 -16.65 21.14 -11.39
N LYS A 312 -17.93 21.49 -11.30
CA LYS A 312 -18.77 21.87 -12.44
C LYS A 312 -18.69 20.84 -13.60
N ASP A 313 -18.88 19.57 -13.27
CA ASP A 313 -18.79 18.42 -14.18
C ASP A 313 -17.44 18.25 -14.91
N LYS A 314 -16.38 18.84 -14.39
CA LYS A 314 -15.01 18.66 -14.88
C LYS A 314 -14.13 18.06 -13.79
N LEU A 315 -13.29 17.12 -14.18
CA LEU A 315 -12.23 16.64 -13.30
C LEU A 315 -11.18 17.74 -13.13
N VAL A 316 -10.90 18.05 -11.88
CA VAL A 316 -9.89 19.04 -11.47
C VAL A 316 -8.90 18.34 -10.56
N ALA A 317 -7.61 18.47 -10.86
CA ALA A 317 -6.54 18.04 -9.97
C ALA A 317 -5.93 19.26 -9.25
N LEU A 318 -5.96 19.23 -7.93
CA LEU A 318 -5.16 20.13 -7.11
C LEU A 318 -3.81 19.43 -6.89
N ILE A 319 -2.72 20.13 -7.22
CA ILE A 319 -1.36 19.55 -7.17
C ILE A 319 -0.53 20.34 -6.18
N TYR A 320 0.15 19.62 -5.30
CA TYR A 320 1.21 20.19 -4.46
C TYR A 320 2.57 19.75 -5.03
N PRO A 321 3.36 20.69 -5.60
CA PRO A 321 4.67 20.38 -6.15
C PRO A 321 5.70 20.03 -5.06
N ASP A 322 6.67 19.20 -5.42
CA ASP A 322 7.89 18.95 -4.63
C ASP A 322 8.86 20.12 -4.85
N PHE A 323 8.62 21.24 -4.18
CA PHE A 323 9.42 22.45 -4.31
C PHE A 323 10.87 22.24 -3.94
N ASP A 324 11.16 21.42 -2.92
CA ASP A 324 12.54 21.17 -2.46
C ASP A 324 13.33 20.41 -3.53
N ASP A 325 12.76 19.38 -4.12
CA ASP A 325 13.39 18.61 -5.20
C ASP A 325 13.56 19.49 -6.46
N ALA A 326 12.56 20.27 -6.82
CA ALA A 326 12.59 21.15 -7.98
C ALA A 326 13.67 22.24 -7.84
N PHE A 327 13.72 22.94 -6.71
CA PHE A 327 14.74 23.97 -6.44
C PHE A 327 16.14 23.40 -6.37
N ALA A 328 16.32 22.19 -5.82
CA ALA A 328 17.60 21.51 -5.81
C ALA A 328 18.12 21.19 -7.23
N HIS A 329 17.22 21.05 -8.20
CA HIS A 329 17.54 20.89 -9.61
C HIS A 329 17.59 22.23 -10.41
N GLY A 330 17.51 23.36 -9.72
CA GLY A 330 17.65 24.69 -10.32
C GLY A 330 16.41 25.21 -11.05
N LEU A 331 15.25 24.61 -10.81
CA LEU A 331 13.99 25.09 -11.40
C LEU A 331 13.47 26.33 -10.67
N SER A 332 12.98 27.30 -11.42
CA SER A 332 12.24 28.44 -10.88
C SER A 332 10.76 28.06 -10.63
N GLN A 333 10.05 28.90 -9.88
CA GLN A 333 8.61 28.71 -9.69
C GLN A 333 7.83 28.65 -11.02
N THR A 334 8.21 29.49 -11.99
CA THR A 334 7.59 29.48 -13.34
C THR A 334 7.88 28.18 -14.09
N ASP A 335 9.07 27.59 -13.90
CA ASP A 335 9.41 26.30 -14.49
C ASP A 335 8.59 25.16 -13.87
N ILE A 336 8.35 25.23 -12.54
CA ILE A 336 7.49 24.28 -11.84
C ILE A 336 6.06 24.35 -12.36
N GLU A 337 5.50 25.56 -12.53
CA GLU A 337 4.15 25.74 -13.08
C GLU A 337 4.03 25.15 -14.50
N ARG A 338 5.02 25.38 -15.36
CA ARG A 338 5.08 24.76 -16.71
C ARG A 338 5.19 23.24 -16.64
N MET A 339 5.97 22.73 -15.68
CA MET A 339 6.10 21.29 -15.49
C MET A 339 4.77 20.67 -15.07
N MET A 340 4.03 21.30 -14.14
CA MET A 340 2.69 20.81 -13.74
C MET A 340 1.72 20.79 -14.92
N GLU A 341 1.76 21.78 -15.80
CA GLU A 341 0.94 21.77 -17.00
C GLU A 341 1.37 20.68 -18.01
N THR A 342 2.66 20.44 -18.15
CA THR A 342 3.19 19.33 -18.95
C THR A 342 2.72 17.98 -18.39
N ASN A 343 2.82 17.80 -17.08
CA ASN A 343 2.34 16.61 -16.39
C ASN A 343 0.85 16.37 -16.61
N ARG A 344 0.02 17.44 -16.56
CA ARG A 344 -1.42 17.36 -16.85
C ARG A 344 -1.70 16.89 -18.29
N ILE A 345 -0.97 17.43 -19.25
CA ILE A 345 -1.13 17.05 -20.67
C ILE A 345 -0.76 15.59 -20.88
N GLU A 346 0.37 15.16 -20.31
CA GLU A 346 0.84 13.78 -20.40
C GLU A 346 -0.12 12.80 -19.71
N LEU A 347 -0.63 13.15 -18.53
CA LEU A 347 -1.61 12.33 -17.84
C LEU A 347 -2.90 12.17 -18.63
N ASN A 348 -3.41 13.25 -19.23
CA ASN A 348 -4.63 13.20 -20.04
C ASN A 348 -4.51 12.26 -21.26
N GLN A 349 -3.30 12.02 -21.78
CA GLN A 349 -3.09 11.04 -22.86
C GLN A 349 -3.19 9.58 -22.35
N GLN A 350 -3.05 9.36 -21.05
CA GLN A 350 -3.07 8.04 -20.41
C GLN A 350 -4.42 7.73 -19.78
N LEU A 351 -5.30 8.71 -19.64
CA LEU A 351 -6.63 8.53 -19.06
C LEU A 351 -7.65 8.19 -20.14
N PRO A 352 -8.69 7.39 -19.80
CA PRO A 352 -9.88 7.24 -20.64
C PRO A 352 -10.55 8.61 -20.89
N SER A 353 -11.29 8.71 -21.97
CA SER A 353 -12.14 9.88 -22.21
C SER A 353 -13.34 9.83 -21.25
N TYR A 354 -13.37 10.73 -20.29
CA TYR A 354 -14.46 10.86 -19.34
C TYR A 354 -15.49 11.90 -19.79
#